data_bdc0b32146fbe4c041d67b38f699b0d3
#
_entry.id   bdc0b32146fbe4c041d67b38f699b0d3
#
_cell.length_a   1.000
_cell.length_b   1.000
_cell.length_c   1.000
_cell.angle_alpha   90.00
_cell.angle_beta   90.00
_cell.angle_gamma   90.00
#
_symmetry.space_group_name_H-M   'P 1'
#
loop_
_entity.id
_entity.type
_entity.pdbx_description
1 polymer ?
#
loop_
_entity_poly.entity_id
_entity_poly.type
_entity_poly.pdbx_seq_one_letter_code
_entity_poly.pdbx_strand_id
1 'polypeptide(L)'
;MTDMVTESLSTGDGFKKYFEILPALTEGERQAAFRIRHSVYCEDLGWEAVRADGFETDAYDAQSLHCLIRSRASGGFIGCVRLIRVAPGDSLDTLPFERTCRDTLDRSIVDPAALPRAKIAEVSRLAIVGQYRRRRGEERTPGIVQDSDFGTPDRPRFPYMLVGLYMGVFAIAELHGLEKLFLLSEPRLARHLNKIGIANQQIGEATEHRGLRAPSVMDVRQVIDNLDPLLHSVFVVVRDELKGAYRAADFTVDSRAL
;
A
#
# COMPACT_ATOMS: atom_id res chain seq x y z
N MET A 1 18.13 -0.70 25.92
CA MET A 1 16.69 -0.97 25.65
C MET A 1 15.83 0.28 25.77
N THR A 2 16.09 1.18 26.70
CA THR A 2 15.30 2.42 26.94
C THR A 2 15.41 3.43 25.77
N ASP A 3 16.59 3.57 25.19
CA ASP A 3 16.82 4.52 24.09
C ASP A 3 16.09 4.14 22.78
N MET A 4 16.04 2.84 22.45
CA MET A 4 15.31 2.36 21.27
C MET A 4 13.80 2.56 21.36
N VAL A 5 13.22 2.40 22.56
CA VAL A 5 11.77 2.61 22.76
C VAL A 5 11.42 4.09 22.63
N THR A 6 12.28 4.98 23.13
CA THR A 6 12.07 6.43 23.07
C THR A 6 12.20 6.94 21.61
N GLU A 7 13.17 6.44 20.84
CA GLU A 7 13.35 6.80 19.44
C GLU A 7 12.19 6.27 18.57
N SER A 8 11.71 5.06 18.86
CA SER A 8 10.55 4.46 18.21
C SER A 8 9.28 5.28 18.41
N LEU A 9 9.00 5.75 19.63
CA LEU A 9 7.87 6.61 19.92
C LEU A 9 7.98 7.96 19.19
N SER A 10 9.18 8.52 19.11
CA SER A 10 9.42 9.77 18.37
C SER A 10 9.12 9.67 16.88
N THR A 11 9.32 8.49 16.27
CA THR A 11 9.02 8.26 14.84
C THR A 11 7.51 8.24 14.58
N GLY A 12 6.74 7.53 15.39
CA GLY A 12 5.27 7.54 15.31
C GLY A 12 4.67 8.92 15.57
N ASP A 13 5.18 9.64 16.58
CA ASP A 13 4.77 11.02 16.86
C ASP A 13 5.14 11.96 15.71
N GLY A 14 6.32 11.79 15.12
CA GLY A 14 6.75 12.52 13.94
C GLY A 14 5.80 12.29 12.77
N PHE A 15 5.38 11.04 12.51
CA PHE A 15 4.39 10.73 11.49
C PHE A 15 3.08 11.47 11.77
N LYS A 16 2.49 11.28 12.93
CA LYS A 16 1.22 11.87 13.35
C LYS A 16 1.21 13.40 13.30
N LYS A 17 2.36 14.04 13.52
CA LYS A 17 2.50 15.50 13.45
C LYS A 17 2.28 16.04 12.04
N TYR A 18 2.72 15.31 11.01
CA TYR A 18 2.74 15.80 9.63
C TYR A 18 1.72 15.14 8.71
N PHE A 19 1.33 13.91 9.02
CA PHE A 19 0.48 13.10 8.15
C PHE A 19 -0.65 12.42 8.91
N GLU A 20 -1.61 11.93 8.15
CA GLU A 20 -2.74 11.14 8.64
C GLU A 20 -3.11 10.12 7.57
N ILE A 21 -3.42 8.90 8.00
CA ILE A 21 -3.91 7.82 7.13
C ILE A 21 -5.41 7.65 7.34
N LEU A 22 -6.15 7.58 6.22
CA LEU A 22 -7.60 7.42 6.23
C LEU A 22 -8.05 6.36 5.22
N PRO A 23 -9.10 5.60 5.54
CA PRO A 23 -9.79 4.79 4.55
C PRO A 23 -10.66 5.71 3.70
N ALA A 24 -10.80 5.44 2.39
CA ALA A 24 -11.71 6.19 1.54
C ALA A 24 -13.13 5.60 1.64
N LEU A 25 -13.91 6.06 2.59
CA LEU A 25 -15.26 5.55 2.88
C LEU A 25 -16.35 6.32 2.13
N THR A 26 -16.14 7.60 1.88
CA THR A 26 -17.07 8.46 1.14
C THR A 26 -16.74 8.52 -0.35
N GLU A 27 -17.71 8.90 -1.16
CA GLU A 27 -17.49 9.11 -2.60
C GLU A 27 -16.43 10.18 -2.86
N GLY A 28 -16.42 11.28 -2.09
CA GLY A 28 -15.40 12.33 -2.22
C GLY A 28 -13.99 11.84 -1.94
N GLU A 29 -13.81 10.94 -0.99
CA GLU A 29 -12.51 10.33 -0.67
C GLU A 29 -12.07 9.33 -1.77
N ARG A 30 -12.99 8.51 -2.30
CA ARG A 30 -12.71 7.65 -3.46
C ARG A 30 -12.28 8.47 -4.67
N GLN A 31 -13.01 9.55 -4.97
CA GLN A 31 -12.64 10.47 -6.05
C GLN A 31 -11.27 11.13 -5.82
N ALA A 32 -10.89 11.43 -4.56
CA ALA A 32 -9.56 11.92 -4.25
C ALA A 32 -8.47 10.89 -4.60
N ALA A 33 -8.70 9.60 -4.28
CA ALA A 33 -7.79 8.53 -4.70
C ALA A 33 -7.70 8.45 -6.24
N PHE A 34 -8.81 8.54 -6.96
CA PHE A 34 -8.84 8.48 -8.43
C PHE A 34 -8.13 9.67 -9.09
N ARG A 35 -8.24 10.87 -8.50
CA ARG A 35 -7.48 12.07 -8.98
C ARG A 35 -5.98 11.91 -8.75
N ILE A 36 -5.56 11.42 -7.58
CA ILE A 36 -4.15 11.14 -7.29
C ILE A 36 -3.60 10.13 -8.30
N ARG A 37 -4.33 9.06 -8.55
CA ARG A 37 -3.96 8.04 -9.53
C ARG A 37 -3.87 8.62 -10.94
N HIS A 38 -4.82 9.45 -11.35
CA HIS A 38 -4.79 10.13 -12.65
C HIS A 38 -3.54 11.02 -12.77
N SER A 39 -3.29 11.87 -11.79
CA SER A 39 -2.09 12.73 -11.80
C SER A 39 -0.80 11.92 -11.91
N VAL A 40 -0.70 10.79 -11.20
CA VAL A 40 0.52 9.98 -11.19
C VAL A 40 0.62 9.07 -12.41
N TYR A 41 -0.41 8.29 -12.71
CA TYR A 41 -0.32 7.24 -13.73
C TYR A 41 -0.61 7.74 -15.14
N CYS A 42 -1.49 8.76 -15.30
CA CYS A 42 -1.83 9.31 -16.61
C CYS A 42 -0.92 10.49 -16.97
N GLU A 43 -0.78 11.49 -16.08
CA GLU A 43 -0.07 12.73 -16.38
C GLU A 43 1.45 12.62 -16.16
N ASP A 44 1.89 12.14 -15.00
CA ASP A 44 3.32 12.08 -14.64
C ASP A 44 4.07 10.96 -15.37
N LEU A 45 3.48 9.76 -15.45
CA LEU A 45 4.13 8.53 -15.93
C LEU A 45 3.73 8.14 -17.35
N GLY A 46 2.55 8.55 -17.80
CA GLY A 46 2.01 8.17 -19.11
C GLY A 46 1.74 6.66 -19.24
N TRP A 47 1.48 5.97 -18.13
CA TRP A 47 1.16 4.53 -18.16
C TRP A 47 -0.29 4.24 -18.48
N GLU A 48 -1.16 5.19 -18.16
CA GLU A 48 -2.59 5.16 -18.47
C GLU A 48 -2.96 6.37 -19.34
N ALA A 49 -4.03 6.24 -20.10
CA ALA A 49 -4.54 7.34 -20.92
C ALA A 49 -5.04 8.50 -20.05
N VAL A 50 -4.69 9.72 -20.41
CA VAL A 50 -5.25 10.91 -19.78
C VAL A 50 -6.75 10.97 -20.06
N ARG A 51 -7.56 11.17 -19.02
CA ARG A 51 -9.02 11.21 -19.09
C ARG A 51 -9.53 12.62 -18.80
N ALA A 52 -10.56 13.02 -19.55
CA ALA A 52 -11.14 14.37 -19.43
C ALA A 52 -11.82 14.60 -18.06
N ASP A 53 -12.28 13.52 -17.39
CA ASP A 53 -12.87 13.59 -16.05
C ASP A 53 -11.82 13.72 -14.94
N GLY A 54 -10.52 13.56 -15.25
CA GLY A 54 -9.43 13.63 -14.30
C GLY A 54 -9.38 12.46 -13.31
N PHE A 55 -10.04 11.34 -13.60
CA PHE A 55 -10.06 10.14 -12.75
C PHE A 55 -9.40 8.96 -13.46
N GLU A 56 -8.46 8.30 -12.81
CA GLU A 56 -7.99 6.97 -13.22
C GLU A 56 -8.77 5.93 -12.42
N THR A 57 -9.59 5.15 -13.12
CA THR A 57 -10.47 4.13 -12.56
C THR A 57 -10.42 2.85 -13.39
N ASP A 58 -10.67 1.71 -12.75
CA ASP A 58 -10.83 0.42 -13.41
C ASP A 58 -11.98 -0.40 -12.80
N ALA A 59 -12.27 -1.55 -13.39
CA ALA A 59 -13.38 -2.41 -12.98
C ALA A 59 -13.25 -2.97 -11.56
N TYR A 60 -12.04 -3.00 -10.98
CA TYR A 60 -11.78 -3.51 -9.63
C TYR A 60 -12.07 -2.49 -8.53
N ASP A 61 -12.25 -1.20 -8.86
CA ASP A 61 -12.41 -0.16 -7.85
C ASP A 61 -13.66 -0.34 -6.98
N ALA A 62 -14.74 -0.89 -7.55
CA ALA A 62 -15.99 -1.13 -6.83
C ALA A 62 -15.85 -2.13 -5.66
N GLN A 63 -14.90 -3.07 -5.76
CA GLN A 63 -14.65 -4.11 -4.75
C GLN A 63 -13.36 -3.87 -3.95
N SER A 64 -12.77 -2.69 -4.08
CA SER A 64 -11.47 -2.36 -3.47
C SER A 64 -11.62 -1.54 -2.20
N LEU A 65 -10.65 -1.73 -1.29
CA LEU A 65 -10.43 -0.85 -0.16
C LEU A 65 -9.35 0.16 -0.55
N HIS A 66 -9.66 1.44 -0.43
CA HIS A 66 -8.72 2.52 -0.75
C HIS A 66 -8.20 3.15 0.54
N CYS A 67 -6.89 3.33 0.61
CA CYS A 67 -6.19 4.01 1.68
C CYS A 67 -5.62 5.32 1.15
N LEU A 68 -5.80 6.39 1.90
CA LEU A 68 -5.33 7.74 1.57
C LEU A 68 -4.35 8.22 2.62
N ILE A 69 -3.35 8.99 2.19
CA ILE A 69 -2.53 9.79 3.08
C ILE A 69 -2.83 11.28 2.88
N ARG A 70 -3.08 11.97 3.99
CA ARG A 70 -3.35 13.41 4.04
C ARG A 70 -2.19 14.15 4.69
N SER A 71 -1.78 15.27 4.11
CA SER A 71 -0.85 16.22 4.75
C SER A 71 -1.61 17.07 5.74
N ARG A 72 -1.20 17.07 7.00
CA ARG A 72 -1.82 17.97 8.02
C ARG A 72 -1.52 19.44 7.78
N ALA A 73 -0.39 19.75 7.14
CA ALA A 73 -0.01 21.12 6.83
C ALA A 73 -0.90 21.76 5.75
N SER A 74 -1.26 21.00 4.70
CA SER A 74 -2.10 21.49 3.60
C SER A 74 -3.58 21.09 3.73
N GLY A 75 -3.89 20.10 4.56
CA GLY A 75 -5.22 19.46 4.62
C GLY A 75 -5.56 18.60 3.42
N GLY A 76 -4.69 18.56 2.39
CA GLY A 76 -4.94 17.85 1.13
C GLY A 76 -4.48 16.39 1.17
N PHE A 77 -5.13 15.55 0.37
CA PHE A 77 -4.67 14.18 0.10
C PHE A 77 -3.49 14.22 -0.88
N ILE A 78 -2.42 13.51 -0.53
CA ILE A 78 -1.12 13.56 -1.23
C ILE A 78 -0.66 12.21 -1.75
N GLY A 79 -1.36 11.15 -1.42
CA GLY A 79 -1.06 9.80 -1.89
C GLY A 79 -2.19 8.83 -1.59
N CYS A 80 -2.14 7.67 -2.23
CA CYS A 80 -3.10 6.58 -2.05
C CYS A 80 -2.45 5.23 -2.30
N VAL A 81 -3.13 4.19 -1.84
CA VAL A 81 -2.89 2.79 -2.19
C VAL A 81 -4.22 2.04 -2.17
N ARG A 82 -4.32 0.96 -2.93
CA ARG A 82 -5.53 0.15 -3.07
C ARG A 82 -5.27 -1.30 -2.73
N LEU A 83 -6.22 -1.93 -2.01
CA LEU A 83 -6.31 -3.37 -1.81
C LEU A 83 -7.52 -3.89 -2.58
N ILE A 84 -7.28 -4.65 -3.64
CA ILE A 84 -8.33 -5.30 -4.43
C ILE A 84 -8.73 -6.58 -3.70
N ARG A 85 -10.02 -6.71 -3.37
CA ARG A 85 -10.61 -7.96 -2.88
C ARG A 85 -11.41 -8.61 -4.00
N VAL A 86 -11.64 -9.89 -3.86
CA VAL A 86 -12.47 -10.66 -4.78
C VAL A 86 -13.45 -11.50 -3.99
N ALA A 87 -14.65 -11.68 -4.52
CA ALA A 87 -15.67 -12.54 -3.93
C ALA A 87 -15.99 -13.69 -4.88
N PRO A 88 -16.28 -14.90 -4.36
CA PRO A 88 -16.74 -16.02 -5.20
C PRO A 88 -18.01 -15.67 -5.95
N GLY A 89 -18.04 -15.96 -7.24
CA GLY A 89 -19.20 -15.74 -8.10
C GLY A 89 -19.32 -14.35 -8.71
N ASP A 90 -18.41 -13.43 -8.39
CA ASP A 90 -18.34 -12.14 -9.08
C ASP A 90 -17.71 -12.30 -10.48
N SER A 91 -18.07 -11.39 -11.40
CA SER A 91 -17.47 -11.34 -12.74
C SER A 91 -15.95 -11.10 -12.69
N LEU A 92 -15.45 -10.59 -11.57
CA LEU A 92 -14.04 -10.34 -11.26
C LEU A 92 -13.62 -11.16 -10.03
N ASP A 93 -13.81 -12.47 -10.08
CA ASP A 93 -13.52 -13.42 -9.00
C ASP A 93 -12.02 -13.78 -8.85
N THR A 94 -11.18 -13.27 -9.76
CA THR A 94 -9.72 -13.43 -9.76
C THR A 94 -9.03 -12.09 -9.58
N LEU A 95 -7.94 -12.08 -8.79
CA LEU A 95 -7.09 -10.91 -8.63
C LEU A 95 -6.35 -10.60 -9.95
N PRO A 96 -6.09 -9.32 -10.26
CA PRO A 96 -5.40 -8.93 -11.51
C PRO A 96 -4.10 -9.68 -11.77
N PHE A 97 -3.26 -9.88 -10.74
CA PHE A 97 -1.99 -10.59 -10.90
C PHE A 97 -2.16 -12.05 -11.31
N GLU A 98 -3.25 -12.73 -10.87
CA GLU A 98 -3.52 -14.12 -11.24
C GLU A 98 -3.75 -14.27 -12.76
N ARG A 99 -4.34 -13.24 -13.40
CA ARG A 99 -4.52 -13.20 -14.86
C ARG A 99 -3.22 -12.86 -15.57
N THR A 100 -2.51 -11.83 -15.06
CA THR A 100 -1.26 -11.36 -15.67
C THR A 100 -0.15 -12.39 -15.57
N CYS A 101 -0.06 -13.11 -14.46
CA CYS A 101 0.99 -14.11 -14.20
C CYS A 101 0.52 -15.55 -14.35
N ARG A 102 -0.58 -15.79 -15.06
CA ARG A 102 -1.22 -17.10 -15.15
C ARG A 102 -0.24 -18.25 -15.47
N ASP A 103 0.67 -18.00 -16.39
CA ASP A 103 1.61 -18.99 -16.92
C ASP A 103 2.97 -18.95 -16.21
N THR A 104 3.20 -17.96 -15.35
CA THR A 104 4.49 -17.76 -14.66
C THR A 104 4.42 -17.98 -13.14
N LEU A 105 3.20 -18.18 -12.58
CA LEU A 105 3.02 -18.48 -11.16
C LEU A 105 3.55 -19.87 -10.80
N ASP A 106 4.36 -19.92 -9.74
CA ASP A 106 4.74 -21.17 -9.09
C ASP A 106 3.71 -21.54 -8.01
N ARG A 107 2.73 -22.33 -8.39
CA ARG A 107 1.64 -22.77 -7.51
C ARG A 107 2.10 -23.77 -6.44
N SER A 108 3.33 -24.29 -6.52
CA SER A 108 3.90 -25.12 -5.45
C SER A 108 4.31 -24.28 -4.23
N ILE A 109 4.60 -22.98 -4.42
CA ILE A 109 4.91 -22.05 -3.33
C ILE A 109 3.60 -21.59 -2.67
N VAL A 110 2.66 -21.09 -3.47
CA VAL A 110 1.30 -20.74 -3.05
C VAL A 110 0.37 -20.76 -4.24
N ASP A 111 -0.78 -21.40 -4.09
CA ASP A 111 -1.85 -21.33 -5.08
C ASP A 111 -2.95 -20.38 -4.60
N PRO A 112 -3.05 -19.17 -5.18
CA PRO A 112 -4.07 -18.22 -4.79
C PRO A 112 -5.50 -18.76 -4.97
N ALA A 113 -5.70 -19.64 -5.95
CA ALA A 113 -7.01 -20.24 -6.21
C ALA A 113 -7.48 -21.21 -5.10
N ALA A 114 -6.52 -21.79 -4.35
CA ALA A 114 -6.79 -22.67 -3.23
C ALA A 114 -7.04 -21.91 -1.90
N LEU A 115 -6.79 -20.60 -1.86
CA LEU A 115 -6.99 -19.79 -0.67
C LEU A 115 -8.42 -19.26 -0.56
N PRO A 116 -8.96 -19.11 0.67
CA PRO A 116 -10.26 -18.46 0.87
C PRO A 116 -10.24 -17.04 0.31
N ARG A 117 -11.08 -16.74 -0.67
CA ARG A 117 -11.11 -15.42 -1.36
C ARG A 117 -11.33 -14.25 -0.40
N ALA A 118 -12.12 -14.45 0.66
CA ALA A 118 -12.34 -13.43 1.69
C ALA A 118 -11.08 -13.10 2.52
N LYS A 119 -10.03 -13.93 2.45
CA LYS A 119 -8.80 -13.80 3.24
C LYS A 119 -7.60 -13.28 2.44
N ILE A 120 -7.80 -12.96 1.17
CA ILE A 120 -6.72 -12.50 0.29
C ILE A 120 -7.07 -11.18 -0.39
N ALA A 121 -6.04 -10.40 -0.71
CA ALA A 121 -6.18 -9.19 -1.52
C ALA A 121 -4.92 -8.93 -2.35
N GLU A 122 -5.04 -8.12 -3.41
CA GLU A 122 -3.90 -7.60 -4.18
C GLU A 122 -3.66 -6.14 -3.84
N VAL A 123 -2.43 -5.82 -3.45
CA VAL A 123 -1.99 -4.43 -3.26
C VAL A 123 -1.66 -3.83 -4.62
N SER A 124 -2.26 -2.69 -4.92
CA SER A 124 -2.05 -2.00 -6.19
C SER A 124 -2.22 -0.49 -6.08
N ARG A 125 -1.90 0.23 -7.15
CA ARG A 125 -2.14 1.68 -7.26
C ARG A 125 -1.53 2.50 -6.12
N LEU A 126 -0.34 2.10 -5.63
CA LEU A 126 0.44 2.94 -4.71
C LEU A 126 0.94 4.18 -5.46
N ALA A 127 0.46 5.34 -5.06
CA ALA A 127 0.77 6.61 -5.72
C ALA A 127 0.97 7.74 -4.70
N ILE A 128 1.96 8.59 -4.93
CA ILE A 128 2.19 9.84 -4.21
C ILE A 128 2.33 10.94 -5.25
N VAL A 129 1.62 12.07 -5.09
CA VAL A 129 1.64 13.17 -6.05
C VAL A 129 3.05 13.74 -6.24
N GLY A 130 3.37 14.14 -7.47
CA GLY A 130 4.72 14.46 -7.91
C GLY A 130 5.44 15.52 -7.08
N GLN A 131 4.74 16.54 -6.56
CA GLN A 131 5.32 17.59 -5.73
C GLN A 131 5.90 17.08 -4.39
N TYR A 132 5.41 15.95 -3.86
CA TYR A 132 5.91 15.31 -2.64
C TYR A 132 6.92 14.20 -2.92
N ARG A 133 7.00 13.73 -4.16
CA ARG A 133 7.88 12.65 -4.63
C ARG A 133 9.21 13.17 -5.18
N ARG A 134 9.22 14.40 -5.74
CA ARG A 134 10.36 14.93 -6.51
C ARG A 134 11.47 15.50 -5.61
N ARG A 135 12.66 14.90 -5.73
CA ARG A 135 13.93 15.64 -5.63
C ARG A 135 14.39 16.04 -7.04
N ARG A 136 15.08 17.18 -7.18
CA ARG A 136 15.68 17.57 -8.47
C ARG A 136 16.64 16.47 -8.92
N GLY A 137 16.38 15.83 -10.08
CA GLY A 137 17.28 14.87 -10.74
C GLY A 137 16.94 13.39 -10.53
N GLU A 138 15.83 13.00 -9.93
CA GLU A 138 15.44 11.59 -9.74
C GLU A 138 14.53 11.08 -10.87
N GLU A 139 14.90 9.92 -11.45
CA GLU A 139 14.12 9.20 -12.45
C GLU A 139 12.88 8.50 -11.84
N ARG A 140 11.92 8.31 -12.70
CA ARG A 140 10.50 8.03 -12.43
C ARG A 140 10.20 6.59 -12.06
N THR A 141 10.05 6.26 -10.77
CA THR A 141 9.34 5.04 -10.37
C THR A 141 8.41 5.35 -9.20
N PRO A 142 7.08 5.17 -9.33
CA PRO A 142 6.17 5.36 -8.21
C PRO A 142 6.35 4.25 -7.18
N GLY A 143 6.32 4.61 -5.91
CA GLY A 143 6.24 3.65 -4.82
C GLY A 143 7.53 2.97 -4.41
N ILE A 144 8.70 3.39 -4.92
CA ILE A 144 9.99 2.88 -4.43
C ILE A 144 10.59 3.87 -3.45
N VAL A 145 10.80 3.43 -2.21
CA VAL A 145 11.71 4.08 -1.26
C VAL A 145 13.14 3.75 -1.71
N GLN A 146 13.97 4.76 -1.90
CA GLN A 146 15.40 4.57 -2.18
C GLN A 146 16.19 4.70 -0.88
N ASP A 147 17.40 4.11 -0.82
CA ASP A 147 18.28 4.30 0.34
C ASP A 147 18.54 5.80 0.60
N SER A 148 18.57 6.63 -0.46
CA SER A 148 18.64 8.09 -0.37
C SER A 148 17.46 8.75 0.35
N ASP A 149 16.31 8.09 0.43
CA ASP A 149 15.11 8.62 1.12
C ASP A 149 15.25 8.58 2.63
N PHE A 150 16.07 7.66 3.14
CA PHE A 150 16.48 7.62 4.53
C PHE A 150 17.55 8.67 4.88
N GLY A 151 18.00 9.44 3.92
CA GLY A 151 19.05 10.44 4.09
C GLY A 151 20.45 9.86 4.03
N THR A 152 21.39 10.51 4.69
CA THR A 152 22.77 10.06 4.88
C THR A 152 23.00 9.75 6.36
N PRO A 153 24.06 8.98 6.72
CA PRO A 153 24.41 8.75 8.12
C PRO A 153 24.50 10.05 8.94
N ASP A 154 24.97 11.15 8.31
CA ASP A 154 25.10 12.46 8.95
C ASP A 154 23.78 13.26 8.99
N ARG A 155 22.80 12.90 8.17
CA ARG A 155 21.49 13.54 8.09
C ARG A 155 20.42 12.50 7.80
N PRO A 156 20.07 11.65 8.75
CA PRO A 156 19.05 10.63 8.58
C PRO A 156 17.68 11.29 8.32
N ARG A 157 16.89 10.66 7.43
CA ARG A 157 15.52 11.05 7.11
C ARG A 157 14.66 9.81 7.20
N PHE A 158 13.39 10.01 7.46
CA PHE A 158 12.43 8.91 7.47
C PHE A 158 11.40 9.13 6.36
N PRO A 159 11.17 8.16 5.47
CA PRO A 159 10.24 8.31 4.33
C PRO A 159 8.78 8.14 4.77
N TYR A 160 8.32 9.01 5.65
CA TYR A 160 7.02 8.92 6.31
C TYR A 160 5.84 8.62 5.38
N MET A 161 5.80 9.22 4.19
CA MET A 161 4.65 9.07 3.28
C MET A 161 4.52 7.64 2.76
N LEU A 162 5.61 7.06 2.26
CA LEU A 162 5.59 5.69 1.74
C LEU A 162 5.41 4.67 2.86
N VAL A 163 6.13 4.85 3.96
CA VAL A 163 5.96 3.99 5.14
C VAL A 163 4.54 4.08 5.70
N GLY A 164 3.96 5.27 5.78
CA GLY A 164 2.58 5.45 6.20
C GLY A 164 1.59 4.68 5.32
N LEU A 165 1.76 4.73 3.99
CA LEU A 165 0.92 3.95 3.07
C LEU A 165 1.17 2.44 3.20
N TYR A 166 2.41 1.99 3.40
CA TYR A 166 2.69 0.56 3.67
C TYR A 166 2.01 0.11 4.97
N MET A 167 2.15 0.88 6.04
CA MET A 167 1.49 0.57 7.32
C MET A 167 -0.03 0.63 7.19
N GLY A 168 -0.57 1.55 6.37
CA GLY A 168 -1.99 1.62 6.02
C GLY A 168 -2.51 0.35 5.35
N VAL A 169 -1.73 -0.23 4.43
CA VAL A 169 -2.05 -1.52 3.79
C VAL A 169 -2.20 -2.63 4.82
N PHE A 170 -1.21 -2.80 5.72
CA PHE A 170 -1.26 -3.87 6.73
C PHE A 170 -2.32 -3.62 7.79
N ALA A 171 -2.54 -2.37 8.20
CA ALA A 171 -3.59 -2.05 9.16
C ALA A 171 -5.00 -2.27 8.59
N ILE A 172 -5.26 -1.90 7.33
CA ILE A 172 -6.53 -2.22 6.66
C ILE A 172 -6.67 -3.73 6.51
N ALA A 173 -5.61 -4.44 6.13
CA ALA A 173 -5.64 -5.89 5.99
C ALA A 173 -5.99 -6.58 7.31
N GLU A 174 -5.35 -6.19 8.41
CA GLU A 174 -5.66 -6.68 9.76
C GLU A 174 -7.12 -6.41 10.13
N LEU A 175 -7.60 -5.17 9.96
CA LEU A 175 -8.95 -4.76 10.30
C LEU A 175 -10.04 -5.48 9.48
N HIS A 176 -9.73 -5.92 8.27
CA HIS A 176 -10.64 -6.68 7.40
C HIS A 176 -10.40 -8.19 7.44
N GLY A 177 -9.55 -8.69 8.35
CA GLY A 177 -9.26 -10.11 8.53
C GLY A 177 -8.59 -10.76 7.32
N LEU A 178 -7.86 -9.98 6.51
CA LEU A 178 -7.07 -10.50 5.39
C LEU A 178 -5.80 -11.18 5.93
N GLU A 179 -5.45 -12.32 5.36
CA GLU A 179 -4.31 -13.12 5.79
C GLU A 179 -3.12 -13.03 4.83
N LYS A 180 -3.39 -12.96 3.52
CA LYS A 180 -2.35 -12.87 2.50
C LYS A 180 -2.59 -11.65 1.60
N LEU A 181 -1.50 -10.92 1.35
CA LEU A 181 -1.47 -9.84 0.39
C LEU A 181 -0.57 -10.22 -0.78
N PHE A 182 -1.11 -10.10 -1.98
CA PHE A 182 -0.36 -10.30 -3.21
C PHE A 182 0.07 -8.96 -3.80
N LEU A 183 1.20 -8.95 -4.47
CA LEU A 183 1.77 -7.76 -5.09
C LEU A 183 2.43 -8.15 -6.41
N LEU A 184 2.08 -7.45 -7.50
CA LEU A 184 2.79 -7.51 -8.77
C LEU A 184 3.67 -6.27 -8.90
N SER A 185 4.96 -6.39 -8.66
CA SER A 185 5.86 -5.25 -8.58
C SER A 185 7.19 -5.48 -9.28
N GLU A 186 7.93 -4.38 -9.49
CA GLU A 186 9.32 -4.49 -9.91
C GLU A 186 10.12 -5.27 -8.87
N PRO A 187 11.03 -6.19 -9.30
CA PRO A 187 11.85 -6.97 -8.38
C PRO A 187 12.68 -6.12 -7.40
N ARG A 188 12.96 -4.86 -7.78
CA ARG A 188 13.64 -3.89 -6.93
C ARG A 188 12.78 -3.50 -5.71
N LEU A 189 11.46 -3.29 -5.90
CA LEU A 189 10.55 -2.98 -4.80
C LEU A 189 10.45 -4.16 -3.83
N ALA A 190 10.31 -5.38 -4.34
CA ALA A 190 10.25 -6.58 -3.51
C ALA A 190 11.50 -6.73 -2.62
N ARG A 191 12.70 -6.52 -3.19
CA ARG A 191 13.96 -6.53 -2.42
C ARG A 191 14.01 -5.41 -1.38
N HIS A 192 13.49 -4.22 -1.73
CA HIS A 192 13.44 -3.10 -0.81
C HIS A 192 12.53 -3.40 0.39
N LEU A 193 11.32 -3.93 0.15
CA LEU A 193 10.40 -4.32 1.20
C LEU A 193 11.05 -5.31 2.18
N ASN A 194 11.73 -6.34 1.65
CA ASN A 194 12.48 -7.29 2.49
C ASN A 194 13.58 -6.62 3.32
N LYS A 195 14.30 -5.65 2.73
CA LYS A 195 15.37 -4.91 3.43
C LYS A 195 14.87 -4.08 4.61
N ILE A 196 13.65 -3.54 4.51
CA ILE A 196 13.02 -2.78 5.60
C ILE A 196 12.16 -3.66 6.54
N GLY A 197 12.29 -4.98 6.46
CA GLY A 197 11.61 -5.92 7.37
C GLY A 197 10.19 -6.32 6.96
N ILE A 198 9.69 -5.86 5.80
CA ILE A 198 8.42 -6.31 5.24
C ILE A 198 8.67 -7.59 4.42
N ALA A 199 8.55 -8.75 5.08
CA ALA A 199 8.79 -10.05 4.47
C ALA A 199 7.90 -10.27 3.25
N ASN A 200 8.53 -10.44 2.08
CA ASN A 200 7.87 -10.52 0.79
C ASN A 200 8.51 -11.65 -0.03
N GLN A 201 7.75 -12.71 -0.31
CA GLN A 201 8.20 -13.90 -1.02
C GLN A 201 7.76 -13.85 -2.47
N GLN A 202 8.70 -13.95 -3.41
CA GLN A 202 8.38 -14.13 -4.84
C GLN A 202 7.72 -15.50 -5.07
N ILE A 203 6.66 -15.51 -5.88
CA ILE A 203 5.80 -16.68 -6.13
C ILE A 203 5.65 -17.00 -7.62
N GLY A 204 6.57 -16.59 -8.43
CA GLY A 204 6.58 -16.86 -9.87
C GLY A 204 7.68 -16.11 -10.59
N GLU A 205 7.82 -16.39 -11.88
CA GLU A 205 8.78 -15.71 -12.73
C GLU A 205 8.31 -14.29 -13.05
N ALA A 206 9.27 -13.42 -13.36
CA ALA A 206 8.97 -12.08 -13.78
C ALA A 206 8.33 -12.06 -15.17
N THR A 207 7.32 -11.22 -15.35
CA THR A 207 6.59 -11.04 -16.60
C THR A 207 6.65 -9.57 -17.04
N GLU A 208 6.50 -9.33 -18.33
CA GLU A 208 6.41 -7.96 -18.88
C GLU A 208 5.01 -7.41 -18.65
N HIS A 209 4.91 -6.43 -17.78
CA HIS A 209 3.67 -5.71 -17.49
C HIS A 209 3.98 -4.27 -17.09
N ARG A 210 4.04 -3.34 -18.07
CA ARG A 210 4.52 -1.95 -17.85
C ARG A 210 5.91 -1.94 -17.21
N GLY A 211 6.85 -2.67 -17.81
CA GLY A 211 8.15 -3.03 -17.29
C GLY A 211 8.14 -4.41 -16.61
N LEU A 212 9.33 -4.92 -16.34
CA LEU A 212 9.51 -6.25 -15.75
C LEU A 212 8.96 -6.28 -14.30
N ARG A 213 7.99 -7.17 -14.05
CA ARG A 213 7.35 -7.32 -12.73
C ARG A 213 7.30 -8.78 -12.31
N ALA A 214 7.45 -9.03 -11.02
CA ALA A 214 7.36 -10.35 -10.43
C ALA A 214 6.20 -10.40 -9.42
N PRO A 215 5.41 -11.47 -9.43
CA PRO A 215 4.38 -11.71 -8.43
C PRO A 215 5.00 -12.11 -7.10
N SER A 216 4.47 -11.61 -6.01
CA SER A 216 4.93 -11.94 -4.67
C SER A 216 3.79 -11.97 -3.66
N VAL A 217 4.01 -12.61 -2.52
CA VAL A 217 3.06 -12.74 -1.42
C VAL A 217 3.68 -12.27 -0.11
N MET A 218 2.87 -11.62 0.71
CA MET A 218 3.17 -11.23 2.08
C MET A 218 2.13 -11.85 3.02
N ASP A 219 2.59 -12.45 4.12
CA ASP A 219 1.73 -12.86 5.22
C ASP A 219 1.49 -11.68 6.15
N VAL A 220 0.22 -11.27 6.31
CA VAL A 220 -0.14 -10.07 7.06
C VAL A 220 0.32 -10.17 8.51
N ARG A 221 0.02 -11.29 9.18
CA ARG A 221 0.37 -11.51 10.58
C ARG A 221 1.88 -11.56 10.77
N GLN A 222 2.56 -12.33 9.93
CA GLN A 222 4.01 -12.45 9.98
C GLN A 222 4.70 -11.10 9.81
N VAL A 223 4.24 -10.27 8.88
CA VAL A 223 4.81 -8.93 8.68
C VAL A 223 4.59 -8.07 9.92
N ILE A 224 3.36 -7.99 10.44
CA ILE A 224 3.04 -7.14 11.60
C ILE A 224 3.85 -7.56 12.84
N ASP A 225 3.93 -8.87 13.11
CA ASP A 225 4.63 -9.41 14.28
C ASP A 225 6.16 -9.21 14.21
N ASN A 226 6.73 -9.00 13.01
CA ASN A 226 8.17 -8.83 12.79
C ASN A 226 8.58 -7.42 12.34
N LEU A 227 7.70 -6.43 12.42
CA LEU A 227 8.08 -5.04 12.15
C LEU A 227 9.18 -4.59 13.12
N ASP A 228 10.19 -3.90 12.57
CA ASP A 228 11.16 -3.24 13.43
C ASP A 228 10.49 -2.15 14.31
N PRO A 229 11.11 -1.73 15.41
CA PRO A 229 10.49 -0.78 16.34
C PRO A 229 10.09 0.56 15.70
N LEU A 230 10.82 1.04 14.68
CA LEU A 230 10.51 2.30 14.01
C LEU A 230 9.24 2.18 13.17
N LEU A 231 9.15 1.13 12.34
CA LEU A 231 7.97 0.83 11.54
C LEU A 231 6.77 0.48 12.42
N HIS A 232 6.99 -0.30 13.47
CA HIS A 232 5.93 -0.67 14.42
C HIS A 232 5.31 0.57 15.09
N SER A 233 6.11 1.59 15.45
CA SER A 233 5.57 2.82 16.04
C SER A 233 4.66 3.58 15.08
N VAL A 234 5.00 3.62 13.78
CA VAL A 234 4.14 4.21 12.74
C VAL A 234 2.90 3.35 12.51
N PHE A 235 3.05 2.01 12.48
CA PHE A 235 1.94 1.07 12.33
C PHE A 235 0.86 1.27 13.41
N VAL A 236 1.25 1.39 14.67
CA VAL A 236 0.30 1.61 15.79
C VAL A 236 -0.49 2.89 15.58
N VAL A 237 0.18 4.00 15.24
CA VAL A 237 -0.49 5.29 14.97
C VAL A 237 -1.47 5.15 13.81
N VAL A 238 -1.03 4.60 12.69
CA VAL A 238 -1.83 4.43 11.48
C VAL A 238 -3.04 3.52 11.72
N ARG A 239 -2.84 2.41 12.43
CA ARG A 239 -3.93 1.49 12.79
C ARG A 239 -4.98 2.17 13.66
N ASP A 240 -4.58 2.97 14.62
CA ASP A 240 -5.50 3.66 15.52
C ASP A 240 -6.28 4.77 14.79
N GLU A 241 -5.65 5.49 13.84
CA GLU A 241 -6.33 6.45 12.96
C GLU A 241 -7.40 5.75 12.10
N LEU A 242 -7.05 4.63 11.46
CA LEU A 242 -7.98 3.84 10.65
C LEU A 242 -9.14 3.28 11.49
N LYS A 243 -8.86 2.69 12.65
CA LYS A 243 -9.90 2.23 13.59
C LYS A 243 -10.86 3.35 13.97
N GLY A 244 -10.33 4.54 14.25
CA GLY A 244 -11.13 5.73 14.57
C GLY A 244 -12.05 6.13 13.41
N ALA A 245 -11.51 6.18 12.17
CA ALA A 245 -12.26 6.53 10.98
C ALA A 245 -13.38 5.53 10.66
N TYR A 246 -13.10 4.22 10.74
CA TYR A 246 -14.12 3.18 10.55
C TYR A 246 -15.24 3.26 11.60
N ARG A 247 -14.91 3.48 12.87
CA ARG A 247 -15.92 3.64 13.93
C ARG A 247 -16.77 4.89 13.72
N ALA A 248 -16.18 6.01 13.33
CA ALA A 248 -16.90 7.26 13.08
C ALA A 248 -17.88 7.17 11.90
N ALA A 249 -17.61 6.29 10.95
CA ALA A 249 -18.47 6.03 9.79
C ALA A 249 -19.52 4.94 10.03
N ASP A 250 -19.65 4.41 11.25
CA ASP A 250 -20.54 3.28 11.59
C ASP A 250 -20.27 2.02 10.72
N PHE A 251 -19.03 1.93 10.22
CA PHE A 251 -18.61 0.83 9.37
C PHE A 251 -18.28 -0.38 10.26
N THR A 252 -19.11 -1.41 10.22
CA THR A 252 -18.83 -2.68 10.92
C THR A 252 -17.62 -3.36 10.26
N VAL A 253 -16.46 -3.17 10.84
CA VAL A 253 -15.31 -4.05 10.61
C VAL A 253 -15.71 -5.40 11.22
N ASP A 254 -15.57 -6.48 10.47
CA ASP A 254 -15.95 -7.82 10.93
C ASP A 254 -15.28 -8.11 12.28
N SER A 255 -16.11 -8.14 13.35
CA SER A 255 -15.65 -8.21 14.75
C SER A 255 -14.98 -9.54 15.12
N ARG A 256 -14.75 -10.42 14.14
CA ARG A 256 -14.06 -11.70 14.31
C ARG A 256 -12.54 -11.64 14.10
N ALA A 257 -11.99 -10.44 13.80
CA ALA A 257 -10.57 -10.24 13.55
C ALA A 257 -9.84 -9.49 14.71
N LEU A 258 -10.50 -9.31 15.86
CA LEU A 258 -9.93 -8.71 17.08
C LEU A 258 -9.54 -9.77 18.09
#